data_575f030fe367b525f470226304a5592c
#
_entry.id   575f030fe367b525f470226304a5592c
#
_cell.length_a   1.000
_cell.length_b   1.000
_cell.length_c   1.000
_cell.angle_alpha   90.00
_cell.angle_beta   90.00
_cell.angle_gamma   90.00
#
_symmetry.space_group_name_H-M   'P 1'
#
loop_
_entity.id
_entity.type
_entity.pdbx_description
1 polymer ?
#
loop_
_entity_poly.entity_id
_entity_poly.type
_entity_poly.pdbx_seq_one_letter_code
_entity_poly.pdbx_strand_id
1 'polypeptide(L)'
;MGKYEDMLIEHDYIEVIECDNLPKRLSGLWLGDMILINRNLPITSKLETLAEELAHNELTYGSIVDQSNFNHRKFEGYARRLAYEKLVPLKDIVKAFLQGIHNLYELANFFEVTESFVLQSITHYKRKFGHSTRYGKYVIQFEPLRVFEYKDIWILHIKGGGLLKNI
;
A
#
# COMPACT_ATOMS: atom_id res chain seq x y z
N MET A 1 -1.62 -15.55 12.85
CA MET A 1 -0.98 -15.80 11.57
C MET A 1 -0.56 -14.44 11.05
N GLY A 2 0.60 -14.27 10.47
CA GLY A 2 1.07 -12.97 9.97
C GLY A 2 0.55 -12.71 8.55
N LYS A 3 0.67 -11.46 8.09
CA LYS A 3 0.19 -11.06 6.74
C LYS A 3 0.86 -11.83 5.59
N TYR A 4 2.09 -12.29 5.78
CA TYR A 4 2.78 -13.10 4.78
C TYR A 4 2.08 -14.43 4.57
N GLU A 5 1.77 -15.16 5.64
CA GLU A 5 1.05 -16.42 5.59
C GLU A 5 -0.39 -16.23 5.10
N ASP A 6 -1.06 -15.16 5.52
CA ASP A 6 -2.41 -14.83 5.05
C ASP A 6 -2.41 -14.59 3.53
N MET A 7 -1.39 -13.90 3.00
CA MET A 7 -1.24 -13.66 1.56
C MET A 7 -0.93 -14.93 0.77
N LEU A 8 -0.14 -15.86 1.32
CA LEU A 8 0.11 -17.17 0.70
C LEU A 8 -1.19 -17.98 0.60
N ILE A 9 -2.04 -17.93 1.62
CA ILE A 9 -3.34 -18.62 1.63
C ILE A 9 -4.33 -17.97 0.66
N GLU A 10 -4.38 -16.63 0.61
CA GLU A 10 -5.26 -15.89 -0.31
C GLU A 10 -4.93 -16.19 -1.79
N HIS A 11 -3.66 -16.51 -2.09
CA HIS A 11 -3.16 -16.77 -3.44
C HIS A 11 -2.67 -18.22 -3.61
N ASP A 12 -3.35 -19.20 -2.98
CA ASP A 12 -2.98 -20.62 -3.01
C ASP A 12 -2.98 -21.26 -4.40
N TYR A 13 -3.57 -20.57 -5.38
CA TYR A 13 -3.55 -20.95 -6.80
C TYR A 13 -2.20 -20.64 -7.49
N ILE A 14 -1.27 -19.96 -6.82
CA ILE A 14 0.09 -19.69 -7.30
C ILE A 14 1.08 -20.43 -6.40
N GLU A 15 1.93 -21.24 -7.01
CA GLU A 15 3.00 -21.90 -6.26
C GLU A 15 4.06 -20.87 -5.83
N VAL A 16 4.33 -20.76 -4.52
CA VAL A 16 5.37 -19.88 -3.96
C VAL A 16 6.44 -20.75 -3.31
N ILE A 17 7.67 -20.66 -3.81
CA ILE A 17 8.81 -21.46 -3.33
C ILE A 17 9.87 -20.55 -2.71
N GLU A 18 10.17 -20.81 -1.44
CA GLU A 18 11.30 -20.19 -0.77
C GLU A 18 12.59 -20.97 -1.09
N CYS A 19 13.58 -20.28 -1.69
CA CYS A 19 14.83 -20.90 -2.12
C CYS A 19 16.07 -20.07 -1.74
N ASP A 20 17.22 -20.72 -1.67
CA ASP A 20 18.50 -20.11 -1.31
C ASP A 20 19.33 -19.69 -2.54
N ASN A 21 18.93 -20.10 -3.74
CA ASN A 21 19.74 -20.03 -4.95
C ASN A 21 19.38 -18.88 -5.89
N LEU A 22 18.64 -17.87 -5.42
CA LEU A 22 18.41 -16.68 -6.22
C LEU A 22 19.68 -15.85 -6.40
N PRO A 23 19.87 -15.20 -7.56
CA PRO A 23 20.95 -14.24 -7.75
C PRO A 23 20.97 -13.21 -6.62
N LYS A 24 22.15 -12.87 -6.07
CA LYS A 24 22.32 -12.02 -4.87
C LYS A 24 21.58 -10.68 -4.90
N ARG A 25 21.10 -10.21 -6.05
CA ARG A 25 20.40 -8.95 -6.23
C ARG A 25 18.88 -9.10 -6.29
N LEU A 26 18.36 -10.33 -6.30
CA LEU A 26 16.93 -10.59 -6.41
C LEU A 26 16.36 -11.02 -5.05
N SER A 27 15.32 -10.34 -4.63
CA SER A 27 14.51 -10.72 -3.47
C SER A 27 13.51 -11.80 -3.84
N GLY A 28 12.94 -11.72 -5.05
CA GLY A 28 12.01 -12.67 -5.63
C GLY A 28 12.12 -12.70 -7.16
N LEU A 29 11.37 -13.60 -7.77
CA LEU A 29 11.28 -13.76 -9.21
C LEU A 29 9.97 -14.43 -9.61
N TRP A 30 9.17 -13.78 -10.44
CA TRP A 30 8.00 -14.36 -11.11
C TRP A 30 8.43 -15.14 -12.35
N LEU A 31 8.05 -16.42 -12.45
CA LEU A 31 8.39 -17.31 -13.57
C LEU A 31 7.21 -17.61 -14.51
N GLY A 32 6.05 -16.98 -14.30
CA GLY A 32 4.86 -17.16 -15.14
C GLY A 32 3.82 -18.12 -14.54
N ASP A 33 4.24 -19.12 -13.77
CA ASP A 33 3.40 -20.11 -13.10
C ASP A 33 3.73 -20.25 -11.60
N MET A 34 4.92 -19.77 -11.18
CA MET A 34 5.36 -19.79 -9.80
C MET A 34 6.14 -18.54 -9.41
N ILE A 35 6.22 -18.28 -8.11
CA ILE A 35 7.03 -17.22 -7.52
C ILE A 35 8.17 -17.86 -6.71
N LEU A 36 9.40 -17.43 -6.98
CA LEU A 36 10.55 -17.74 -6.14
C LEU A 36 10.81 -16.58 -5.17
N ILE A 37 11.03 -16.87 -3.90
CA ILE A 37 11.36 -15.87 -2.86
C ILE A 37 12.67 -16.30 -2.19
N ASN A 38 13.57 -15.35 -1.96
CA ASN A 38 14.80 -15.62 -1.22
C ASN A 38 14.45 -15.98 0.25
N ARG A 39 14.80 -17.22 0.63
CA ARG A 39 14.52 -17.78 1.97
C ARG A 39 15.14 -16.96 3.09
N ASN A 40 16.29 -16.33 2.85
CA ASN A 40 17.08 -15.63 3.85
C ASN A 40 16.58 -14.21 4.17
N LEU A 41 15.51 -13.76 3.51
CA LEU A 41 14.92 -12.46 3.81
C LEU A 41 14.15 -12.47 5.14
N PRO A 42 14.14 -11.35 5.88
CA PRO A 42 13.18 -11.15 6.96
C PRO A 42 11.73 -11.30 6.47
N ILE A 43 10.83 -11.70 7.36
CA ILE A 43 9.42 -11.97 7.00
C ILE A 43 8.74 -10.74 6.38
N THR A 44 9.05 -9.53 6.86
CA THR A 44 8.56 -8.28 6.29
C THR A 44 8.99 -8.09 4.83
N SER A 45 10.25 -8.38 4.52
CA SER A 45 10.77 -8.28 3.15
C SER A 45 10.24 -9.41 2.25
N LYS A 46 9.94 -10.59 2.79
CA LYS A 46 9.24 -11.65 2.04
C LYS A 46 7.83 -11.21 1.67
N LEU A 47 7.10 -10.58 2.59
CA LEU A 47 5.77 -10.03 2.33
C LEU A 47 5.79 -8.98 1.23
N GLU A 48 6.73 -8.02 1.31
CA GLU A 48 6.91 -6.98 0.29
C GLU A 48 7.21 -7.58 -1.08
N THR A 49 8.16 -8.52 -1.13
CA THR A 49 8.54 -9.24 -2.35
C THR A 49 7.35 -10.01 -2.93
N LEU A 50 6.64 -10.77 -2.11
CA LEU A 50 5.46 -11.53 -2.56
C LEU A 50 4.41 -10.60 -3.17
N ALA A 51 4.14 -9.45 -2.55
CA ALA A 51 3.20 -8.47 -3.08
C ALA A 51 3.65 -7.87 -4.42
N GLU A 52 4.95 -7.61 -4.61
CA GLU A 52 5.51 -7.14 -5.88
C GLU A 52 5.39 -8.22 -6.98
N GLU A 53 5.75 -9.48 -6.70
CA GLU A 53 5.67 -10.57 -7.67
C GLU A 53 4.22 -10.93 -8.05
N LEU A 54 3.29 -10.87 -7.09
CA LEU A 54 1.85 -11.02 -7.37
C LEU A 54 1.33 -9.89 -8.28
N ALA A 55 1.79 -8.67 -8.08
CA ALA A 55 1.45 -7.56 -8.95
C ALA A 55 2.00 -7.74 -10.38
N HIS A 56 3.16 -8.35 -10.55
CA HIS A 56 3.68 -8.76 -11.86
C HIS A 56 2.75 -9.76 -12.54
N ASN A 57 2.23 -10.74 -11.81
CA ASN A 57 1.25 -11.70 -12.32
C ASN A 57 -0.02 -10.99 -12.79
N GLU A 58 -0.64 -10.15 -11.95
CA GLU A 58 -1.86 -9.40 -12.28
C GLU A 58 -1.69 -8.57 -13.56
N LEU A 59 -0.53 -7.93 -13.72
CA LEU A 59 -0.21 -7.12 -14.89
C LEU A 59 -0.01 -7.94 -16.17
N THR A 60 0.52 -9.17 -16.03
CA THR A 60 0.81 -10.03 -17.17
C THR A 60 -0.47 -10.69 -17.69
N TYR A 61 -1.38 -11.11 -16.81
CA TYR A 61 -2.63 -11.80 -17.18
C TYR A 61 -3.85 -10.87 -17.32
N GLY A 62 -3.86 -9.73 -16.65
CA GLY A 62 -5.00 -8.80 -16.61
C GLY A 62 -5.00 -7.74 -17.71
N SER A 63 -3.90 -7.55 -18.41
CA SER A 63 -3.77 -6.56 -19.49
C SER A 63 -3.23 -7.24 -20.73
N ILE A 64 -4.04 -7.28 -21.79
CA ILE A 64 -3.58 -7.52 -23.17
C ILE A 64 -2.82 -6.25 -23.61
N VAL A 65 -1.73 -5.95 -22.93
CA VAL A 65 -0.82 -4.89 -23.34
C VAL A 65 0.22 -5.53 -24.22
N ASP A 66 0.32 -5.04 -25.45
CA ASP A 66 1.33 -5.42 -26.41
C ASP A 66 2.73 -5.41 -25.76
N GLN A 67 3.22 -6.60 -25.42
CA GLN A 67 4.47 -6.80 -24.66
C GLN A 67 5.70 -6.34 -25.46
N SER A 68 5.56 -6.02 -26.75
CA SER A 68 6.67 -5.64 -27.63
C SER A 68 7.26 -4.25 -27.35
N ASN A 69 6.56 -3.37 -26.62
CA ASN A 69 6.96 -1.97 -26.37
C ASN A 69 7.03 -1.54 -24.90
N PHE A 70 6.87 -2.45 -23.95
CA PHE A 70 6.93 -2.11 -22.53
C PHE A 70 8.38 -2.03 -22.04
N ASN A 71 8.81 -0.82 -21.73
CA ASN A 71 10.10 -0.58 -21.07
C ASN A 71 10.08 -1.25 -19.68
N HIS A 72 10.89 -2.29 -19.44
CA HIS A 72 10.98 -3.05 -18.18
C HIS A 72 10.93 -2.17 -16.91
N ARG A 73 11.58 -1.01 -16.94
CA ARG A 73 11.56 -0.06 -15.80
C ARG A 73 10.18 0.50 -15.47
N LYS A 74 9.31 0.66 -16.47
CA LYS A 74 7.93 1.15 -16.24
C LYS A 74 7.07 0.06 -15.62
N PHE A 75 7.29 -1.18 -16.05
CA PHE A 75 6.58 -2.35 -15.55
C PHE A 75 6.93 -2.62 -14.07
N GLU A 76 8.23 -2.66 -13.74
CA GLU A 76 8.72 -2.75 -12.37
C GLU A 76 8.14 -1.65 -11.46
N GLY A 77 8.18 -0.40 -11.93
CA GLY A 77 7.63 0.73 -11.19
C GLY A 77 6.12 0.64 -11.00
N TYR A 78 5.40 -0.02 -11.92
CA TYR A 78 3.95 -0.21 -11.80
C TYR A 78 3.60 -1.31 -10.81
N ALA A 79 4.25 -2.47 -10.89
CA ALA A 79 4.08 -3.57 -9.93
C ALA A 79 4.34 -3.13 -8.49
N ARG A 80 5.42 -2.38 -8.28
CA ARG A 80 5.77 -1.82 -6.99
C ARG A 80 4.70 -0.87 -6.43
N ARG A 81 4.08 -0.03 -7.27
CA ARG A 81 2.98 0.84 -6.84
C ARG A 81 1.74 0.06 -6.44
N LEU A 82 1.43 -1.03 -7.13
CA LEU A 82 0.33 -1.93 -6.73
C LEU A 82 0.62 -2.60 -5.38
N ALA A 83 1.86 -3.04 -5.15
CA ALA A 83 2.28 -3.59 -3.87
C ALA A 83 2.12 -2.57 -2.72
N TYR A 84 2.46 -1.28 -2.94
CA TYR A 84 2.22 -0.22 -1.95
C TYR A 84 0.74 -0.09 -1.61
N GLU A 85 -0.14 -0.04 -2.60
CA GLU A 85 -1.58 0.10 -2.40
C GLU A 85 -2.19 -1.14 -1.73
N LYS A 86 -1.65 -2.32 -2.00
CA LYS A 86 -2.08 -3.60 -1.41
C LYS A 86 -1.68 -3.72 0.07
N LEU A 87 -0.42 -3.44 0.41
CA LEU A 87 0.11 -3.63 1.75
C LEU A 87 -0.14 -2.45 2.69
N VAL A 88 -0.21 -1.22 2.17
CA VAL A 88 -0.44 0.01 2.95
C VAL A 88 -1.67 0.76 2.40
N PRO A 89 -2.86 0.16 2.41
CA PRO A 89 -4.06 0.80 1.85
C PRO A 89 -4.51 2.00 2.70
N LEU A 90 -5.07 3.02 2.06
CA LEU A 90 -5.54 4.25 2.71
C LEU A 90 -6.50 3.99 3.88
N LYS A 91 -7.38 2.99 3.77
CA LYS A 91 -8.30 2.58 4.84
C LYS A 91 -7.57 2.18 6.12
N ASP A 92 -6.44 1.47 5.98
CA ASP A 92 -5.69 0.96 7.11
C ASP A 92 -4.73 2.02 7.67
N ILE A 93 -4.30 3.01 6.88
CA ILE A 93 -3.66 4.23 7.41
C ILE A 93 -4.60 4.95 8.37
N VAL A 94 -5.87 5.15 7.96
CA VAL A 94 -6.88 5.74 8.86
C VAL A 94 -7.06 4.89 10.11
N LYS A 95 -7.19 3.56 9.95
CA LYS A 95 -7.34 2.62 11.07
C LYS A 95 -6.17 2.70 12.05
N ALA A 96 -4.93 2.74 11.57
CA ALA A 96 -3.74 2.87 12.40
C ALA A 96 -3.78 4.16 13.24
N PHE A 97 -4.08 5.30 12.61
CA PHE A 97 -4.19 6.59 13.31
C PHE A 97 -5.31 6.62 14.36
N LEU A 98 -6.43 5.98 14.09
CA LEU A 98 -7.54 5.85 15.07
C LEU A 98 -7.16 4.97 16.27
N GLN A 99 -6.18 4.08 16.12
CA GLN A 99 -5.60 3.28 17.20
C GLN A 99 -4.43 3.97 17.92
N GLY A 100 -4.13 5.23 17.59
CA GLY A 100 -3.03 5.98 18.19
C GLY A 100 -1.65 5.69 17.62
N ILE A 101 -1.57 4.99 16.47
CA ILE A 101 -0.32 4.65 15.79
C ILE A 101 0.05 5.79 14.85
N HIS A 102 1.11 6.55 15.20
CA HIS A 102 1.46 7.78 14.49
C HIS A 102 2.91 7.85 14.00
N ASN A 103 3.80 7.04 14.57
CA ASN A 103 5.20 7.04 14.18
C ASN A 103 5.52 5.95 13.15
N LEU A 104 6.63 6.14 12.45
CA LEU A 104 7.03 5.27 11.34
C LEU A 104 7.25 3.81 11.76
N TYR A 105 7.92 3.61 12.88
CA TYR A 105 8.21 2.26 13.41
C TYR A 105 6.93 1.50 13.75
N GLU A 106 6.00 2.13 14.45
CA GLU A 106 4.71 1.51 14.78
C GLU A 106 3.86 1.24 13.53
N LEU A 107 3.88 2.15 12.53
CA LEU A 107 3.22 1.93 11.24
C LEU A 107 3.83 0.73 10.50
N ALA A 108 5.15 0.61 10.47
CA ALA A 108 5.83 -0.52 9.85
C ALA A 108 5.41 -1.85 10.51
N ASN A 109 5.36 -1.90 11.84
CA ASN A 109 4.88 -3.06 12.59
C ASN A 109 3.39 -3.34 12.33
N PHE A 110 2.54 -2.32 12.30
CA PHE A 110 1.10 -2.46 12.03
C PHE A 110 0.83 -3.06 10.63
N PHE A 111 1.61 -2.63 9.64
CA PHE A 111 1.52 -3.14 8.27
C PHE A 111 2.33 -4.40 8.04
N GLU A 112 3.19 -4.82 8.98
CA GLU A 112 4.15 -5.94 8.88
C GLU A 112 5.11 -5.78 7.69
N VAL A 113 5.53 -4.56 7.41
CA VAL A 113 6.48 -4.19 6.35
C VAL A 113 7.67 -3.41 6.93
N THR A 114 8.67 -3.14 6.10
CA THR A 114 9.80 -2.29 6.51
C THR A 114 9.40 -0.82 6.62
N GLU A 115 10.11 -0.05 7.44
CA GLU A 115 9.92 1.41 7.52
C GLU A 115 10.14 2.09 6.15
N SER A 116 11.11 1.58 5.38
CA SER A 116 11.37 2.04 4.02
C SER A 116 10.17 1.85 3.10
N PHE A 117 9.49 0.71 3.21
CA PHE A 117 8.29 0.42 2.41
C PHE A 117 7.14 1.37 2.76
N VAL A 118 6.92 1.66 4.06
CA VAL A 118 5.92 2.66 4.49
C VAL A 118 6.23 4.03 3.89
N LEU A 119 7.48 4.50 4.00
CA LEU A 119 7.89 5.81 3.44
C LEU A 119 7.68 5.88 1.92
N GLN A 120 8.02 4.82 1.20
CA GLN A 120 7.81 4.75 -0.25
C GLN A 120 6.33 4.73 -0.61
N SER A 121 5.50 4.03 0.16
CA SER A 121 4.04 4.02 0.00
C SER A 121 3.43 5.41 0.20
N ILE A 122 3.83 6.13 1.24
CA ILE A 122 3.38 7.52 1.48
C ILE A 122 3.84 8.45 0.36
N THR A 123 5.09 8.29 -0.11
CA THR A 123 5.61 9.06 -1.24
C THR A 123 4.83 8.77 -2.52
N HIS A 124 4.47 7.51 -2.76
CA HIS A 124 3.61 7.13 -3.87
C HIS A 124 2.25 7.82 -3.80
N TYR A 125 1.58 7.78 -2.64
CA TYR A 125 0.29 8.46 -2.46
C TYR A 125 0.39 9.97 -2.63
N LYS A 126 1.46 10.59 -2.13
CA LYS A 126 1.72 12.02 -2.34
C LYS A 126 1.84 12.36 -3.83
N ARG A 127 2.50 11.52 -4.63
CA ARG A 127 2.60 11.70 -6.10
C ARG A 127 1.26 11.48 -6.80
N LYS A 128 0.45 10.53 -6.31
CA LYS A 128 -0.84 10.16 -6.90
C LYS A 128 -1.93 11.20 -6.60
N PHE A 129 -1.99 11.73 -5.38
CA PHE A 129 -3.09 12.55 -4.89
C PHE A 129 -2.69 13.99 -4.52
N GLY A 130 -1.40 14.34 -4.54
CA GLY A 130 -0.89 15.61 -4.05
C GLY A 130 -0.69 15.61 -2.54
N HIS A 131 -0.89 16.76 -1.89
CA HIS A 131 -0.61 16.91 -0.45
C HIS A 131 -1.53 16.08 0.45
N SER A 132 -2.76 15.82 0.02
CA SER A 132 -3.74 15.09 0.81
C SER A 132 -4.79 14.42 -0.06
N THR A 133 -5.50 13.44 0.53
CA THR A 133 -6.67 12.81 -0.09
C THR A 133 -7.77 12.59 0.93
N ARG A 134 -9.00 12.43 0.45
CA ARG A 134 -10.15 12.12 1.29
C ARG A 134 -10.43 10.62 1.27
N TYR A 135 -10.66 10.04 2.46
CA TYR A 135 -11.14 8.67 2.62
C TYR A 135 -12.34 8.66 3.59
N GLY A 136 -13.53 8.49 3.05
CA GLY A 136 -14.77 8.60 3.82
C GLY A 136 -14.90 9.98 4.48
N LYS A 137 -15.05 10.02 5.80
CA LYS A 137 -15.08 11.26 6.61
C LYS A 137 -13.71 11.76 7.05
N TYR A 138 -12.63 11.11 6.62
CA TYR A 138 -11.26 11.47 7.01
C TYR A 138 -10.50 12.11 5.85
N VAL A 139 -9.56 12.98 6.20
CA VAL A 139 -8.56 13.54 5.30
C VAL A 139 -7.20 13.00 5.73
N ILE A 140 -6.48 12.39 4.81
CA ILE A 140 -5.13 11.90 4.99
C ILE A 140 -4.19 12.92 4.36
N GLN A 141 -3.37 13.58 5.14
CA GLN A 141 -2.27 14.43 4.70
C GLN A 141 -0.99 13.60 4.65
N PHE A 142 -0.22 13.69 3.56
CA PHE A 142 0.94 12.81 3.34
C PHE A 142 2.27 13.37 3.87
N GLU A 143 2.39 14.68 4.08
CA GLU A 143 3.64 15.30 4.57
C GLU A 143 3.37 16.54 5.42
N PRO A 144 3.60 16.45 6.74
CA PRO A 144 3.81 15.23 7.52
C PRO A 144 2.57 14.33 7.47
N LEU A 145 2.76 13.01 7.61
CA LEU A 145 1.62 12.07 7.59
C LEU A 145 0.71 12.34 8.79
N ARG A 146 -0.54 12.70 8.51
CA ARG A 146 -1.58 12.96 9.51
C ARG A 146 -2.94 12.54 8.99
N VAL A 147 -3.83 12.19 9.91
CA VAL A 147 -5.23 11.89 9.60
C VAL A 147 -6.13 12.79 10.43
N PHE A 148 -7.08 13.45 9.78
CA PHE A 148 -8.05 14.35 10.41
C PHE A 148 -9.45 13.88 10.09
N GLU A 149 -10.38 14.00 11.04
CA GLU A 149 -11.79 13.86 10.74
C GLU A 149 -12.29 15.15 10.08
N TYR A 150 -12.84 15.02 8.87
CA TYR A 150 -13.47 16.15 8.17
C TYR A 150 -14.81 16.46 8.82
N LYS A 151 -14.90 17.60 9.48
CA LYS A 151 -16.16 18.14 9.99
C LYS A 151 -16.66 19.18 9.01
N ASP A 152 -17.83 18.94 8.39
CA ASP A 152 -18.50 19.95 7.55
C ASP A 152 -18.90 21.13 8.44
N ILE A 153 -18.15 22.22 8.36
CA ILE A 153 -18.40 23.47 9.10
C ILE A 153 -19.77 24.08 8.69
N TRP A 154 -20.28 23.71 7.52
CA TRP A 154 -21.60 24.16 7.03
C TRP A 154 -22.78 23.76 7.92
N ILE A 155 -22.69 22.66 8.68
CA ILE A 155 -23.76 22.22 9.60
C ILE A 155 -23.89 23.17 10.81
N LEU A 156 -22.80 23.84 11.20
CA LEU A 156 -22.84 24.82 12.29
C LEU A 156 -23.48 26.15 11.87
N HIS A 157 -23.41 26.53 10.59
CA HIS A 157 -24.05 27.75 10.08
C HIS A 157 -25.55 27.60 9.94
N ILE A 158 -26.09 26.40 9.67
CA ILE A 158 -27.54 26.16 9.54
C ILE A 158 -28.22 26.04 10.91
N LYS A 159 -27.48 25.60 11.95
CA LYS A 159 -28.04 25.54 13.32
C LYS A 159 -27.91 26.85 14.11
N GLY A 160 -27.13 27.79 13.62
CA GLY A 160 -26.94 29.11 14.26
C GLY A 160 -27.75 30.26 13.62
N GLY A 161 -28.51 30.01 12.56
CA GLY A 161 -29.29 31.00 11.81
C GLY A 161 -30.71 31.20 12.30
N GLY A 162 -30.90 31.18 13.59
CA GLY A 162 -32.18 31.58 14.22
C GLY A 162 -31.98 32.83 15.08
N LEU A 163 -32.60 33.90 14.70
CA LEU A 163 -32.78 35.21 15.39
C LEU A 163 -31.67 36.26 15.15
N LEU A 164 -31.85 37.05 14.13
CA LEU A 164 -31.76 38.51 14.24
C LEU A 164 -32.80 39.08 13.26
N LYS A 165 -34.05 39.13 13.69
CA LYS A 165 -35.04 40.15 13.26
C LYS A 165 -34.99 41.25 14.30
N ASN A 166 -34.99 42.47 13.79
CA ASN A 166 -35.24 43.77 14.43
C ASN A 166 -34.04 44.37 15.21
N ILE A 167 -33.29 45.30 14.60
CA ILE A 167 -33.58 46.77 14.76
C ILE A 167 -32.92 47.48 13.57
#